data_13983a00516405606e7091e7eb436209
#
_entry.id   13983a00516405606e7091e7eb436209
#
_cell.length_a   1.000
_cell.length_b   1.000
_cell.length_c   1.000
_cell.angle_alpha   90.00
_cell.angle_beta   90.00
_cell.angle_gamma   90.00
#
_symmetry.space_group_name_H-M   'P 1'
#
loop_
_entity.id
_entity.type
_entity.pdbx_description
1 polymer ?
#
loop_
_entity_poly.entity_id
_entity_poly.type
_entity_poly.pdbx_seq_one_letter_code
_entity_poly.pdbx_strand_id
1 'polypeptide(L)' 'MKLRLHGTEEECREMVALLESVMLIQSVSDPYPDRGRSVLVRIYVEAVPRGCR' A
#
# COMPACT_ATOMS: atom_id res chain seq x y z
N MET A 1 -8.19 9.06 1.18
CA MET A 1 -6.86 9.62 0.92
C MET A 1 -6.01 8.58 0.22
N LYS A 2 -5.11 9.03 -0.60
CA LYS A 2 -4.26 8.15 -1.39
C LYS A 2 -2.89 8.01 -0.77
N LEU A 3 -2.43 6.78 -0.71
CA LEU A 3 -1.10 6.48 -0.20
C LEU A 3 -0.31 5.75 -1.29
N ARG A 4 0.98 5.98 -1.30
CA ARG A 4 1.85 5.27 -2.21
C ARG A 4 2.90 4.54 -1.38
N LEU A 5 2.95 3.24 -1.55
CA LEU A 5 3.93 2.40 -0.87
C LEU A 5 5.00 2.00 -1.87
N HIS A 6 6.24 2.18 -1.50
CA HIS A 6 7.36 1.88 -2.38
C HIS A 6 8.38 1.06 -1.61
N GLY A 7 8.58 -0.15 -2.06
CA GLY A 7 9.50 -1.07 -1.42
C GLY A 7 9.38 -2.40 -2.11
N THR A 8 9.87 -3.46 -1.47
CA THR A 8 9.69 -4.78 -2.04
C THR A 8 8.23 -5.16 -1.95
N GLU A 9 7.84 -6.09 -2.80
CA GLU A 9 6.46 -6.54 -2.80
C GLU A 9 6.06 -7.06 -1.43
N GLU A 10 6.95 -7.78 -0.80
CA GLU A 10 6.68 -8.33 0.50
C GLU A 10 6.48 -7.24 1.55
N GLU A 11 7.33 -6.23 1.49
CA GLU A 11 7.21 -5.10 2.41
C GLU A 11 5.89 -4.37 2.21
N CYS A 12 5.50 -4.21 0.96
CA CYS A 12 4.26 -3.52 0.67
C CYS A 12 3.07 -4.30 1.19
N ARG A 13 3.10 -5.61 1.03
CA ARG A 13 2.02 -6.44 1.55
C ARG A 13 1.91 -6.34 3.06
N GLU A 14 3.05 -6.38 3.73
CA GLU A 14 3.05 -6.27 5.17
C GLU A 14 2.53 -4.93 5.63
N MET A 15 2.89 -3.89 4.91
CA MET A 15 2.43 -2.56 5.27
C MET A 15 0.93 -2.43 5.08
N VAL A 16 0.41 -2.99 4.00
CA VAL A 16 -1.05 -2.95 3.79
C VAL A 16 -1.76 -3.68 4.93
N ALA A 17 -1.23 -4.82 5.35
CA ALA A 17 -1.84 -5.54 6.45
C ALA A 17 -1.84 -4.72 7.74
N LEU A 18 -0.76 -4.00 7.99
CA LEU A 18 -0.70 -3.14 9.16
C LEU A 18 -1.68 -1.98 9.04
N LEU A 19 -1.75 -1.41 7.86
CA LEU A 19 -2.66 -0.28 7.65
C LEU A 19 -4.11 -0.68 7.85
N GLU A 20 -4.44 -1.90 7.49
CA GLU A 20 -5.81 -2.37 7.68
C GLU A 20 -6.23 -2.37 9.14
N SER A 21 -5.28 -2.46 10.05
CA SER A 21 -5.62 -2.47 11.45
C SER A 21 -5.86 -1.07 12.00
N VAL A 22 -5.43 -0.03 11.30
CA VAL A 22 -5.58 1.34 11.78
C VAL A 22 -6.37 2.21 10.83
N MET A 23 -6.58 1.75 9.61
CA MET A 23 -7.29 2.52 8.60
C MET A 23 -8.27 1.62 7.88
N LEU A 24 -9.25 2.26 7.27
CA LEU A 24 -10.20 1.54 6.44
C LEU A 24 -9.67 1.55 5.01
N ILE A 25 -9.25 0.41 4.53
CA ILE A 25 -8.70 0.30 3.18
C ILE A 25 -9.84 0.15 2.19
N GLN A 26 -9.90 1.03 1.22
CA GLN A 26 -10.96 1.01 0.23
C GLN A 26 -10.53 0.28 -1.03
N SER A 27 -9.29 0.45 -1.42
CA SER A 27 -8.80 -0.28 -2.58
C SER A 27 -7.29 -0.31 -2.55
N VAL A 28 -6.74 -1.32 -3.20
CA VAL A 28 -5.29 -1.51 -3.30
C VAL A 28 -5.00 -1.85 -4.76
N SER A 29 -4.10 -1.12 -5.37
CA SER A 29 -3.75 -1.39 -6.76
C SER A 29 -2.81 -2.57 -6.84
N ASP A 30 -2.64 -3.08 -8.05
CA ASP A 30 -1.64 -4.09 -8.32
C ASP A 30 -0.26 -3.48 -8.14
N PRO A 31 0.72 -4.30 -7.79
CA PRO A 31 2.08 -3.79 -7.69
C PRO A 31 2.62 -3.43 -9.07
N TYR A 32 3.19 -2.25 -9.16
CA TYR A 32 3.82 -1.78 -10.37
C TYR A 32 5.33 -1.85 -10.19
N PRO A 33 6.02 -2.71 -10.94
CA PRO A 33 7.46 -2.82 -10.77
C PRO A 33 8.16 -1.57 -11.27
N ASP A 34 9.25 -1.24 -10.60
CA ASP A 34 10.08 -0.16 -11.07
C ASP A 34 10.83 -0.61 -12.30
N ARG A 35 11.33 0.36 -13.04
CA ARG A 35 12.09 0.05 -14.21
C ARG A 35 13.40 -0.60 -13.85
N GLY A 36 13.91 -1.38 -14.78
CA GLY A 36 15.22 -1.95 -14.64
C GLY A 36 15.21 -3.20 -13.81
N ARG A 37 16.25 -3.39 -13.06
CA ARG A 37 16.42 -4.62 -12.30
C ARG A 37 16.02 -4.50 -10.87
N SER A 38 15.32 -3.44 -10.56
CA SER A 38 14.91 -3.23 -9.18
C SER A 38 13.90 -4.28 -8.78
N VAL A 39 14.00 -4.76 -7.56
CA VAL A 39 12.97 -5.63 -7.00
C VAL A 39 11.89 -4.82 -6.31
N LEU A 40 12.01 -3.50 -6.36
CA LEU A 40 11.07 -2.63 -5.71
C LEU A 40 9.82 -2.46 -6.56
N VAL A 41 8.70 -2.30 -5.89
CA VAL A 41 7.43 -2.08 -6.57
C VAL A 41 6.73 -0.92 -5.91
N ARG A 42 5.71 -0.41 -6.59
CA ARG A 42 4.86 0.65 -6.04
C ARG A 42 3.44 0.15 -5.98
N ILE A 43 2.79 0.45 -4.89
CA ILE A 43 1.39 0.11 -4.71
C ILE A 43 0.66 1.37 -4.27
N TYR A 44 -0.47 1.61 -4.90
CA TYR A 44 -1.31 2.75 -4.55
C TYR A 44 -2.49 2.26 -3.74
N VAL A 45 -2.71 2.87 -2.61
CA VAL A 45 -3.75 2.45 -1.68
C VAL A 45 -4.70 3.61 -1.45
N GLU A 46 -5.99 3.32 -1.54
CA GLU A 46 -7.01 4.30 -1.20
C GLU A 46 -7.56 3.94 0.17
N ALA A 47 -7.43 4.84 1.12
CA ALA A 47 -7.82 4.54 2.49
C ALA A 47 -8.32 5.78 3.18
N VAL A 48 -9.09 5.57 4.24
CA VAL A 48 -9.60 6.68 5.06
C VAL A 48 -9.34 6.33 6.52
N PRO A 49 -9.29 7.35 7.39
CA PRO A 49 -9.11 7.09 8.80
C PRO A 49 -10.27 6.24 9.33
N ARG A 50 -9.92 5.40 10.25
CA ARG A 50 -10.89 4.50 10.80
C ARG A 50 -11.41 5.02 12.12
N GLY A 51 -12.72 4.88 12.36
CA GLY A 51 -13.28 5.19 13.64
C GLY A 51 -13.29 6.63 14.02
N CYS A 52 -13.38 7.44 13.11
CA CYS A 52 -13.45 8.78 13.40
C CYS A 52 -14.74 9.17 13.86
N ARG A 53 -14.87 9.38 14.60
CA ARG A 53 -15.93 9.77 14.89
C ARG A 53 -16.08 10.43 14.78
#